data_3e7fa1f4884bf8365727d449c0a74b1e
#
_entry.id   3e7fa1f4884bf8365727d449c0a74b1e
#
_cell.length_a   1.000
_cell.length_b   1.000
_cell.length_c   1.000
_cell.angle_alpha   90.00
_cell.angle_beta   90.00
_cell.angle_gamma   90.00
#
_symmetry.space_group_name_H-M   'P 1'
#
loop_
_entity.id
_entity.type
_entity.pdbx_description
1 polymer ?
#
loop_
_entity_poly.entity_id
_entity_poly.type
_entity_poly.pdbx_seq_one_letter_code
_entity_poly.pdbx_strand_id
1 'polypeptide(L)'
;AVVRNRTKSKYDLSESYTLLTDTNAYRRDTAHFNKLRPIPLTSHEKKLYEDFGEMLFTHFGISGPLTLTMSCHLPENLAEANVTLDLKPGLTAQQLDMRLQRELAEDSRRQLRNVLPHLLPASFAEIFPELCGVDGSKVCAQVTKEEREKLVSALKALPIPLKKLAPIEEAIVTRGGVNVREIDPATMESRKVNGLYFAGEVIDVDAHTGGYNLQIAWATGALAGQSAGEEEIEAI
;
A
#
# COMPACT_ATOMS: atom_id res chain seq x y z
N ALA A 1 1.84 8.34 -0.51
CA ALA A 1 2.33 7.56 -1.65
C ALA A 1 3.78 7.93 -1.93
N VAL A 2 4.63 6.95 -2.12
CA VAL A 2 5.99 7.19 -2.62
C VAL A 2 5.92 7.12 -4.13
N VAL A 3 6.31 8.18 -4.82
CA VAL A 3 6.31 8.25 -6.27
C VAL A 3 7.75 8.24 -6.77
N ARG A 4 8.09 7.32 -7.68
CA ARG A 4 9.38 7.33 -8.35
C ARG A 4 9.46 8.53 -9.29
N ASN A 5 10.36 9.45 -9.03
CA ASN A 5 10.70 10.49 -9.98
C ASN A 5 11.80 9.95 -10.91
N ARG A 6 11.43 9.29 -12.02
CA ARG A 6 12.31 9.09 -13.16
C ARG A 6 11.73 9.80 -14.37
N THR A 7 12.52 10.69 -14.90
CA THR A 7 12.32 11.41 -16.14
C THR A 7 11.70 10.57 -17.25
N LYS A 8 10.54 11.07 -17.73
CA LYS A 8 9.88 10.70 -19.00
C LYS A 8 9.39 9.25 -19.09
N SER A 9 8.20 9.02 -18.57
CA SER A 9 7.32 7.98 -19.09
C SER A 9 6.01 8.64 -19.53
N LYS A 10 5.69 8.49 -20.81
CA LYS A 10 4.36 8.79 -21.35
C LYS A 10 3.37 7.81 -20.72
N TYR A 11 2.57 8.25 -19.80
CA TYR A 11 1.36 7.54 -19.40
C TYR A 11 0.15 8.36 -19.82
N ASP A 12 -0.62 7.78 -20.71
CA ASP A 12 -1.94 8.28 -21.08
C ASP A 12 -2.89 8.04 -19.90
N LEU A 13 -3.44 9.11 -19.37
CA LEU A 13 -4.18 9.13 -18.10
C LEU A 13 -5.70 8.94 -18.27
N SER A 14 -6.19 8.55 -19.47
CA SER A 14 -7.60 8.67 -19.79
C SER A 14 -8.49 7.46 -19.56
N GLU A 15 -7.98 6.27 -19.27
CA GLU A 15 -8.87 5.09 -19.10
C GLU A 15 -8.48 4.19 -17.94
N SER A 16 -9.32 4.15 -16.93
CA SER A 16 -9.76 3.00 -16.14
C SER A 16 -9.91 3.23 -14.63
N TYR A 17 -11.03 3.81 -14.29
CA TYR A 17 -11.59 3.75 -12.94
C TYR A 17 -12.82 2.85 -12.96
N THR A 18 -12.71 1.56 -12.84
CA THR A 18 -13.92 0.73 -12.95
C THR A 18 -14.03 -0.44 -11.97
N LEU A 19 -13.43 -0.41 -10.81
CA LEU A 19 -13.73 -1.46 -9.81
C LEU A 19 -13.92 -0.95 -8.38
N LEU A 20 -13.69 0.34 -8.11
CA LEU A 20 -13.94 0.93 -6.78
C LEU A 20 -14.73 2.25 -6.84
N THR A 21 -15.20 2.69 -8.01
CA THR A 21 -15.79 4.04 -8.16
C THR A 21 -17.31 4.06 -8.25
N ASP A 22 -18.00 2.93 -8.26
CA ASP A 22 -19.46 2.90 -8.44
C ASP A 22 -20.24 2.61 -7.15
N THR A 23 -19.64 2.71 -6.01
CA THR A 23 -20.34 2.57 -4.75
C THR A 23 -20.41 3.90 -4.00
N ASN A 24 -21.56 4.59 -4.10
CA ASN A 24 -21.97 5.65 -3.17
C ASN A 24 -21.90 5.22 -1.68
N ALA A 25 -21.72 3.95 -1.39
CA ALA A 25 -21.46 3.36 -0.09
C ALA A 25 -20.08 3.73 0.47
N TYR A 26 -19.07 3.94 -0.37
CA TYR A 26 -17.71 4.34 0.07
C TYR A 26 -17.60 5.78 0.52
N ARG A 27 -18.60 6.62 0.30
CA ARG A 27 -18.56 8.05 0.67
C ARG A 27 -18.68 8.31 2.17
N ARG A 28 -18.97 7.33 3.01
CA ARG A 28 -19.26 7.59 4.44
C ARG A 28 -18.35 6.92 5.45
N ASP A 29 -17.71 5.81 5.14
CA ASP A 29 -16.89 5.09 6.11
C ASP A 29 -15.58 4.63 5.51
N THR A 30 -14.51 5.24 5.96
CA THR A 30 -13.15 4.76 5.76
C THR A 30 -13.03 3.42 6.49
N ALA A 31 -12.97 2.31 5.76
CA ALA A 31 -12.79 1.00 6.38
C ALA A 31 -11.34 0.88 6.87
N HIS A 32 -11.13 1.02 8.18
CA HIS A 32 -9.87 0.75 8.83
C HIS A 32 -9.70 -0.75 9.01
N PHE A 33 -8.77 -1.34 8.29
CA PHE A 33 -8.31 -2.69 8.55
C PHE A 33 -7.05 -2.61 9.42
N ASN A 34 -7.22 -2.79 10.72
CA ASN A 34 -6.11 -2.98 11.63
C ASN A 34 -5.58 -4.41 11.48
N LYS A 35 -4.32 -4.56 11.12
CA LYS A 35 -3.61 -5.85 11.01
C LYS A 35 -3.98 -6.69 9.77
N LEU A 36 -3.66 -6.20 8.59
CA LEU A 36 -3.65 -7.02 7.37
C LEU A 36 -2.25 -7.59 7.12
N ARG A 37 -2.19 -8.89 6.77
CA ARG A 37 -1.01 -9.42 6.08
C ARG A 37 -1.24 -9.19 4.59
N PRO A 38 -0.41 -8.43 3.89
CA PRO A 38 -0.33 -8.57 2.46
C PRO A 38 0.26 -9.94 2.16
N ILE A 39 -0.40 -10.69 1.30
CA ILE A 39 0.28 -11.78 0.60
C ILE A 39 1.18 -11.14 -0.44
N PRO A 40 2.31 -11.74 -0.77
CA PRO A 40 3.44 -11.06 -1.38
C PRO A 40 3.08 -10.26 -2.62
N LEU A 41 3.65 -9.07 -2.73
CA LEU A 41 3.85 -8.40 -3.99
C LEU A 41 4.79 -9.29 -4.81
N THR A 42 4.28 -9.95 -5.82
CA THR A 42 5.06 -10.83 -6.69
C THR A 42 5.18 -10.24 -8.08
N SER A 43 6.34 -10.37 -8.69
CA SER A 43 6.57 -10.17 -10.11
C SER A 43 7.29 -11.40 -10.65
N HIS A 44 6.79 -12.00 -11.73
CA HIS A 44 7.38 -13.21 -12.32
C HIS A 44 7.67 -14.30 -11.27
N GLU A 45 6.67 -14.61 -10.41
CA GLU A 45 6.78 -15.58 -9.31
C GLU A 45 7.75 -15.21 -8.18
N LYS A 46 8.44 -14.07 -8.27
CA LYS A 46 9.32 -13.58 -7.22
C LYS A 46 8.55 -12.70 -6.24
N LYS A 47 8.65 -13.02 -4.96
CA LYS A 47 8.16 -12.15 -3.87
C LYS A 47 9.00 -10.89 -3.80
N LEU A 48 8.37 -9.73 -3.97
CA LEU A 48 9.01 -8.41 -3.89
C LEU A 48 8.91 -7.81 -2.49
N TYR A 49 7.76 -7.98 -1.84
CA TYR A 49 7.49 -7.40 -0.53
C TYR A 49 6.38 -8.17 0.18
N GLU A 50 6.46 -8.31 1.49
CA GLU A 50 5.41 -8.80 2.38
C GLU A 50 5.56 -8.14 3.73
N ASP A 51 4.49 -7.60 4.26
CA ASP A 51 4.48 -6.98 5.59
C ASP A 51 3.08 -7.05 6.21
N PHE A 52 3.01 -6.66 7.47
CA PHE A 52 1.82 -6.68 8.30
C PHE A 52 1.58 -5.30 8.89
N GLY A 53 0.42 -4.72 8.65
CA GLY A 53 0.15 -3.38 9.14
C GLY A 53 -1.24 -2.88 8.82
N GLU A 54 -1.41 -1.58 8.96
CA GLU A 54 -2.65 -0.88 8.69
C GLU A 54 -2.73 -0.45 7.22
N MET A 55 -3.90 -0.68 6.63
CA MET A 55 -4.23 -0.24 5.29
C MET A 55 -5.60 0.43 5.30
N LEU A 56 -5.77 1.40 4.42
CA LEU A 56 -6.96 2.19 4.26
C LEU A 56 -7.53 2.00 2.85
N PHE A 57 -8.79 1.61 2.75
CA PHE A 57 -9.56 1.73 1.51
C PHE A 57 -10.18 3.12 1.45
N THR A 58 -9.94 3.81 0.36
CA THR A 58 -10.47 5.16 0.08
C THR A 58 -11.36 5.13 -1.16
N HIS A 59 -12.06 6.21 -1.43
CA HIS A 59 -12.89 6.34 -2.64
C HIS A 59 -12.08 6.37 -3.96
N PHE A 60 -10.76 6.52 -3.89
CA PHE A 60 -9.87 6.55 -5.04
C PHE A 60 -8.90 5.36 -5.11
N GLY A 61 -8.83 4.51 -4.09
CA GLY A 61 -7.92 3.37 -4.06
C GLY A 61 -7.53 2.94 -2.65
N ILE A 62 -6.29 2.51 -2.49
CA ILE A 62 -5.73 2.09 -1.20
C ILE A 62 -4.67 3.09 -0.71
N SER A 63 -4.57 3.24 0.60
CA SER A 63 -3.62 4.12 1.28
C SER A 63 -3.22 3.53 2.65
N GLY A 64 -2.58 4.33 3.49
CA GLY A 64 -2.14 3.94 4.82
C GLY A 64 -0.69 3.45 4.87
N PRO A 65 -0.11 3.27 6.08
CA PRO A 65 1.32 2.98 6.26
C PRO A 65 1.81 1.78 5.45
N LEU A 66 1.05 0.69 5.44
CA LEU A 66 1.37 -0.52 4.69
C LEU A 66 1.44 -0.26 3.18
N THR A 67 0.46 0.48 2.63
CA THR A 67 0.42 0.83 1.19
C THR A 67 1.56 1.75 0.81
N LEU A 68 1.88 2.73 1.66
CA LEU A 68 3.00 3.64 1.43
C LEU A 68 4.33 2.89 1.37
N THR A 69 4.58 1.99 2.33
CA THR A 69 5.79 1.16 2.33
C THR A 69 5.81 0.20 1.13
N MET A 70 4.70 -0.46 0.82
CA MET A 70 4.59 -1.34 -0.35
C MET A 70 4.91 -0.59 -1.64
N SER A 71 4.49 0.68 -1.78
CA SER A 71 4.72 1.46 -3.00
C SER A 71 6.21 1.68 -3.31
N CYS A 72 7.10 1.63 -2.30
CA CYS A 72 8.55 1.70 -2.48
C CYS A 72 9.13 0.47 -3.19
N HIS A 73 8.41 -0.66 -3.16
CA HIS A 73 8.87 -1.94 -3.69
C HIS A 73 8.23 -2.29 -5.05
N LEU A 74 7.34 -1.43 -5.55
CA LEU A 74 6.66 -1.66 -6.83
C LEU A 74 7.65 -1.60 -8.00
N PRO A 75 7.50 -2.48 -9.01
CA PRO A 75 8.25 -2.38 -10.26
C PRO A 75 7.83 -1.14 -11.05
N GLU A 76 8.65 -0.74 -12.02
CA GLU A 76 8.32 0.39 -12.91
C GLU A 76 7.04 0.11 -13.72
N ASN A 77 6.89 -1.10 -14.21
CA ASN A 77 5.67 -1.56 -14.87
C ASN A 77 4.74 -2.20 -13.84
N LEU A 78 3.70 -1.47 -13.41
CA LEU A 78 2.73 -1.95 -12.43
C LEU A 78 1.94 -3.18 -12.89
N ALA A 79 1.80 -3.40 -14.20
CA ALA A 79 1.13 -4.59 -14.73
C ALA A 79 1.87 -5.91 -14.39
N GLU A 80 3.14 -5.83 -14.04
CA GLU A 80 3.93 -6.98 -13.60
C GLU A 80 3.76 -7.29 -12.11
N ALA A 81 3.09 -6.41 -11.36
CA ALA A 81 2.91 -6.55 -9.93
C ALA A 81 1.55 -7.15 -9.59
N ASN A 82 1.56 -8.23 -8.84
CA ASN A 82 0.37 -8.82 -8.25
C ASN A 82 0.34 -8.54 -6.75
N VAL A 83 -0.70 -7.86 -6.30
CA VAL A 83 -0.94 -7.56 -4.88
C VAL A 83 -2.14 -8.36 -4.41
N THR A 84 -1.99 -9.03 -3.30
CA THR A 84 -3.08 -9.72 -2.61
C THR A 84 -3.12 -9.33 -1.14
N LEU A 85 -4.29 -9.39 -0.54
CA LEU A 85 -4.50 -9.06 0.87
C LEU A 85 -5.03 -10.27 1.62
N ASP A 86 -4.39 -10.60 2.74
CA ASP A 86 -4.95 -11.50 3.74
C ASP A 86 -5.75 -10.67 4.76
N LEU A 87 -7.06 -10.73 4.66
CA LEU A 87 -7.97 -10.01 5.55
C LEU A 87 -8.11 -10.65 6.94
N LYS A 88 -7.61 -11.90 7.10
CA LYS A 88 -7.68 -12.68 8.35
C LYS A 88 -6.35 -13.39 8.64
N PRO A 89 -5.25 -12.63 8.84
CA PRO A 89 -3.92 -13.23 8.97
C PRO A 89 -3.74 -14.11 10.21
N GLY A 90 -4.54 -13.89 11.24
CA GLY A 90 -4.51 -14.71 12.47
C GLY A 90 -5.17 -16.09 12.35
N LEU A 91 -5.81 -16.39 11.21
CA LEU A 91 -6.50 -17.66 10.97
C LEU A 91 -5.93 -18.36 9.74
N THR A 92 -5.73 -19.67 9.83
CA THR A 92 -5.48 -20.48 8.62
C THR A 92 -6.76 -20.56 7.78
N ALA A 93 -6.64 -20.93 6.50
CA ALA A 93 -7.80 -21.11 5.62
C ALA A 93 -8.80 -22.13 6.20
N GLN A 94 -8.30 -23.23 6.80
CA GLN A 94 -9.14 -24.25 7.43
C GLN A 94 -9.88 -23.72 8.66
N GLN A 95 -9.19 -22.97 9.54
CA GLN A 95 -9.82 -22.35 10.71
C GLN A 95 -10.87 -21.32 10.31
N LEU A 96 -10.59 -20.56 9.23
CA LEU A 96 -11.51 -19.57 8.70
C LEU A 96 -12.75 -20.23 8.08
N ASP A 97 -12.58 -21.33 7.34
CA ASP A 97 -13.70 -22.11 6.81
C ASP A 97 -14.60 -22.66 7.93
N MET A 98 -14.01 -23.27 8.95
CA MET A 98 -14.77 -23.75 10.11
C MET A 98 -15.51 -22.63 10.84
N ARG A 99 -14.88 -21.44 10.97
CA ARG A 99 -15.53 -20.28 11.57
C ARG A 99 -16.70 -19.80 10.73
N LEU A 100 -16.50 -19.67 9.41
CA LEU A 100 -17.55 -19.24 8.50
C LEU A 100 -18.73 -20.24 8.50
N GLN A 101 -18.47 -21.54 8.51
CA GLN A 101 -19.51 -22.56 8.65
C GLN A 101 -20.36 -22.35 9.92
N ARG A 102 -19.71 -22.07 11.05
CA ARG A 102 -20.41 -21.82 12.31
C ARG A 102 -21.27 -20.56 12.23
N GLU A 103 -20.72 -19.44 11.75
CA GLU A 103 -21.46 -18.17 11.61
C GLU A 103 -22.70 -18.34 10.68
N LEU A 104 -22.55 -19.07 9.57
CA LEU A 104 -23.64 -19.36 8.65
C LEU A 104 -24.72 -20.27 9.25
N ALA A 105 -24.33 -21.21 10.12
CA ALA A 105 -25.27 -22.12 10.79
C ALA A 105 -26.06 -21.41 11.90
N GLU A 106 -25.39 -20.57 12.70
CA GLU A 106 -26.00 -19.80 13.78
C GLU A 106 -27.05 -18.81 13.24
N ASP A 107 -26.73 -18.13 12.15
CA ASP A 107 -27.57 -17.13 11.51
C ASP A 107 -28.26 -17.67 10.20
N SER A 108 -28.63 -18.92 10.16
CA SER A 108 -29.07 -19.65 8.97
C SER A 108 -30.20 -18.99 8.17
N ARG A 109 -31.04 -18.19 8.81
CA ARG A 109 -32.20 -17.49 8.19
C ARG A 109 -31.86 -16.07 7.71
N ARG A 110 -30.68 -15.53 8.06
CA ARG A 110 -30.25 -14.20 7.65
C ARG A 110 -29.59 -14.23 6.28
N GLN A 111 -29.56 -13.09 5.61
CA GLN A 111 -28.80 -12.92 4.38
C GLN A 111 -27.29 -12.91 4.67
N LEU A 112 -26.52 -13.46 3.75
CA LEU A 112 -25.06 -13.57 3.84
C LEU A 112 -24.39 -12.24 4.17
N ARG A 113 -24.79 -11.14 3.48
CA ARG A 113 -24.25 -9.79 3.72
C ARG A 113 -24.45 -9.28 5.17
N ASN A 114 -25.47 -9.78 5.87
CA ASN A 114 -25.78 -9.38 7.23
C ASN A 114 -25.03 -10.20 8.29
N VAL A 115 -24.36 -11.27 7.90
CA VAL A 115 -23.55 -12.15 8.78
C VAL A 115 -22.06 -11.83 8.64
N LEU A 116 -21.61 -11.45 7.47
CA LEU A 116 -20.22 -11.09 7.21
C LEU A 116 -19.65 -9.94 8.07
N PRO A 117 -20.44 -9.00 8.64
CA PRO A 117 -19.95 -8.05 9.63
C PRO A 117 -19.33 -8.67 10.90
N HIS A 118 -19.59 -9.94 11.20
CA HIS A 118 -18.88 -10.68 12.24
C HIS A 118 -17.40 -10.95 11.89
N LEU A 119 -17.09 -10.87 10.60
CA LEU A 119 -15.74 -11.12 10.07
C LEU A 119 -15.07 -9.89 9.46
N LEU A 120 -15.84 -8.92 8.94
CA LEU A 120 -15.37 -7.78 8.18
C LEU A 120 -15.99 -6.48 8.71
N PRO A 121 -15.39 -5.30 8.48
CA PRO A 121 -16.06 -4.03 8.69
C PRO A 121 -17.38 -3.98 7.91
N ALA A 122 -18.43 -3.41 8.52
CA ALA A 122 -19.79 -3.48 7.99
C ALA A 122 -19.92 -2.97 6.55
N SER A 123 -19.30 -1.82 6.23
CA SER A 123 -19.29 -1.26 4.89
C SER A 123 -18.64 -2.16 3.84
N PHE A 124 -17.60 -2.90 4.23
CA PHE A 124 -16.93 -3.84 3.34
C PHE A 124 -17.67 -5.18 3.23
N ALA A 125 -18.27 -5.64 4.31
CA ALA A 125 -19.07 -6.86 4.35
C ALA A 125 -20.28 -6.81 3.39
N GLU A 126 -20.81 -5.62 3.13
CA GLU A 126 -21.94 -5.42 2.22
C GLU A 126 -21.58 -5.76 0.76
N ILE A 127 -20.39 -5.40 0.32
CA ILE A 127 -19.95 -5.58 -1.08
C ILE A 127 -19.08 -6.83 -1.28
N PHE A 128 -18.55 -7.42 -0.20
CA PHE A 128 -17.60 -8.51 -0.27
C PHE A 128 -18.12 -9.77 -0.98
N PRO A 129 -19.39 -10.21 -0.79
CA PRO A 129 -19.92 -11.35 -1.53
C PRO A 129 -19.84 -11.17 -3.05
N GLU A 130 -20.26 -10.01 -3.54
CA GLU A 130 -20.26 -9.68 -4.97
C GLU A 130 -18.84 -9.66 -5.55
N LEU A 131 -17.84 -9.19 -4.78
CA LEU A 131 -16.42 -9.27 -5.16
C LEU A 131 -15.94 -10.72 -5.31
N CYS A 132 -16.56 -11.65 -4.59
CA CYS A 132 -16.27 -13.08 -4.67
C CYS A 132 -17.12 -13.82 -5.73
N GLY A 133 -18.00 -13.12 -6.42
CA GLY A 133 -18.98 -13.72 -7.34
C GLY A 133 -20.03 -14.58 -6.61
N VAL A 134 -20.41 -14.15 -5.40
CA VAL A 134 -21.43 -14.79 -4.56
C VAL A 134 -22.58 -13.79 -4.31
N ASP A 135 -23.81 -14.24 -4.38
CA ASP A 135 -24.97 -13.38 -4.10
C ASP A 135 -25.09 -13.10 -2.58
N GLY A 136 -24.81 -11.87 -2.19
CA GLY A 136 -24.88 -11.42 -0.79
C GLY A 136 -26.32 -11.37 -0.22
N SER A 137 -27.35 -11.38 -1.06
CA SER A 137 -28.77 -11.45 -0.62
C SER A 137 -29.21 -12.88 -0.27
N LYS A 138 -28.44 -13.88 -0.66
CA LYS A 138 -28.71 -15.28 -0.40
C LYS A 138 -28.81 -15.57 1.10
N VAL A 139 -29.78 -16.37 1.49
CA VAL A 139 -29.94 -16.83 2.88
C VAL A 139 -28.78 -17.79 3.24
N CYS A 140 -28.22 -17.62 4.43
CA CYS A 140 -27.03 -18.37 4.87
C CYS A 140 -27.18 -19.90 4.74
N ALA A 141 -28.38 -20.44 5.01
CA ALA A 141 -28.67 -21.87 4.82
C ALA A 141 -28.55 -22.36 3.37
N GLN A 142 -28.55 -21.46 2.39
CA GLN A 142 -28.46 -21.80 0.97
C GLN A 142 -27.06 -21.57 0.38
N VAL A 143 -26.12 -21.08 1.18
CA VAL A 143 -24.72 -20.88 0.75
C VAL A 143 -24.07 -22.25 0.54
N THR A 144 -23.63 -22.51 -0.70
CA THR A 144 -23.02 -23.78 -1.05
C THR A 144 -21.59 -23.89 -0.54
N LYS A 145 -21.03 -25.10 -0.57
CA LYS A 145 -19.63 -25.34 -0.22
C LYS A 145 -18.69 -24.55 -1.12
N GLU A 146 -18.96 -24.53 -2.42
CA GLU A 146 -18.15 -23.84 -3.44
C GLU A 146 -18.18 -22.32 -3.21
N GLU A 147 -19.34 -21.75 -2.88
CA GLU A 147 -19.47 -20.33 -2.54
C GLU A 147 -18.70 -20.00 -1.26
N ARG A 148 -18.78 -20.84 -0.25
CA ARG A 148 -18.02 -20.66 1.00
C ARG A 148 -16.52 -20.75 0.74
N GLU A 149 -16.05 -21.68 -0.08
CA GLU A 149 -14.64 -21.80 -0.47
C GLU A 149 -14.16 -20.54 -1.21
N LYS A 150 -14.97 -19.94 -2.08
CA LYS A 150 -14.68 -18.65 -2.73
C LYS A 150 -14.52 -17.53 -1.69
N LEU A 151 -15.44 -17.45 -0.74
CA LEU A 151 -15.37 -16.44 0.34
C LEU A 151 -14.10 -16.62 1.19
N VAL A 152 -13.78 -17.85 1.59
CA VAL A 152 -12.56 -18.16 2.35
C VAL A 152 -11.31 -17.81 1.55
N SER A 153 -11.26 -18.19 0.28
CA SER A 153 -10.14 -17.88 -0.60
C SER A 153 -9.92 -16.39 -0.73
N ALA A 154 -10.98 -15.61 -0.95
CA ALA A 154 -10.90 -14.16 -1.03
C ALA A 154 -10.54 -13.51 0.32
N LEU A 155 -11.01 -14.03 1.45
CA LEU A 155 -10.61 -13.55 2.77
C LEU A 155 -9.12 -13.77 3.05
N LYS A 156 -8.52 -14.79 2.46
CA LYS A 156 -7.10 -15.12 2.61
C LYS A 156 -6.20 -14.50 1.55
N ALA A 157 -6.73 -14.20 0.36
CA ALA A 157 -5.96 -13.72 -0.78
C ALA A 157 -6.82 -12.83 -1.68
N LEU A 158 -7.33 -11.72 -1.14
CA LEU A 158 -8.09 -10.75 -1.94
C LEU A 158 -7.17 -10.07 -2.96
N PRO A 159 -7.39 -10.25 -4.27
CA PRO A 159 -6.57 -9.60 -5.26
C PRO A 159 -6.86 -8.09 -5.32
N ILE A 160 -5.79 -7.28 -5.32
CA ILE A 160 -5.87 -5.83 -5.50
C ILE A 160 -5.23 -5.45 -6.83
N PRO A 161 -6.03 -5.14 -7.86
CA PRO A 161 -5.50 -4.70 -9.13
C PRO A 161 -4.84 -3.32 -8.99
N LEU A 162 -3.57 -3.24 -9.34
CA LEU A 162 -2.83 -1.98 -9.38
C LEU A 162 -3.00 -1.34 -10.75
N LYS A 163 -3.46 -0.09 -10.78
CA LYS A 163 -3.66 0.66 -12.03
C LYS A 163 -2.62 1.75 -12.19
N LYS A 164 -2.44 2.58 -11.17
CA LYS A 164 -1.49 3.69 -11.16
C LYS A 164 -1.12 4.07 -9.74
N LEU A 165 -0.03 4.79 -9.57
CA LEU A 165 0.30 5.50 -8.34
C LEU A 165 -0.52 6.80 -8.26
N ALA A 166 -0.66 7.34 -7.05
CA ALA A 166 -1.21 8.67 -6.86
C ALA A 166 -0.33 9.73 -7.58
N PRO A 167 -0.88 10.91 -7.93
CA PRO A 167 -0.09 12.00 -8.49
C PRO A 167 1.09 12.38 -7.59
N ILE A 168 2.15 12.92 -8.18
CA ILE A 168 3.37 13.29 -7.45
C ILE A 168 3.09 14.38 -6.40
N GLU A 169 2.13 15.23 -6.66
CA GLU A 169 1.68 16.31 -5.77
C GLU A 169 1.07 15.78 -4.46
N GLU A 170 0.62 14.51 -4.47
CA GLU A 170 0.08 13.82 -3.30
C GLU A 170 1.13 12.92 -2.60
N ALA A 171 2.36 12.88 -3.10
CA ALA A 171 3.41 12.08 -2.53
C ALA A 171 3.81 12.60 -1.15
N ILE A 172 3.89 11.70 -0.16
CA ILE A 172 4.40 12.05 1.17
C ILE A 172 5.93 12.16 1.12
N VAL A 173 6.57 11.31 0.32
CA VAL A 173 8.01 11.29 0.07
C VAL A 173 8.21 11.00 -1.41
N THR A 174 9.10 11.75 -2.07
CA THR A 174 9.50 11.49 -3.45
C THR A 174 10.73 10.61 -3.51
N ARG A 175 10.88 9.84 -4.57
CA ARG A 175 12.03 9.00 -4.83
C ARG A 175 12.75 9.49 -6.07
N GLY A 176 14.09 9.49 -6.01
CA GLY A 176 14.96 10.06 -7.02
C GLY A 176 15.59 11.36 -6.51
N GLY A 177 16.54 11.89 -7.26
CA GLY A 177 17.28 13.08 -6.88
C GLY A 177 18.74 12.99 -7.28
N VAL A 178 19.60 13.71 -6.55
CA VAL A 178 21.05 13.67 -6.75
C VAL A 178 21.59 12.31 -6.31
N ASN A 179 22.33 11.66 -7.20
CA ASN A 179 22.85 10.32 -6.93
C ASN A 179 23.82 10.37 -5.72
N VAL A 180 23.55 9.55 -4.72
CA VAL A 180 24.36 9.46 -3.49
C VAL A 180 25.86 9.20 -3.74
N ARG A 181 26.22 8.55 -4.86
CA ARG A 181 27.60 8.31 -5.24
C ARG A 181 28.34 9.57 -5.70
N GLU A 182 27.61 10.62 -6.01
CA GLU A 182 28.14 11.92 -6.44
C GLU A 182 28.27 12.92 -5.29
N ILE A 183 27.95 12.48 -4.08
CA ILE A 183 28.02 13.26 -2.84
C ILE A 183 29.05 12.62 -1.91
N ASP A 184 29.86 13.42 -1.25
CA ASP A 184 30.71 12.95 -0.19
C ASP A 184 29.89 12.76 1.10
N PRO A 185 29.80 11.55 1.67
CA PRO A 185 29.01 11.30 2.85
C PRO A 185 29.60 11.91 4.14
N ALA A 186 30.85 12.36 4.12
CA ALA A 186 31.50 12.99 5.28
C ALA A 186 31.20 14.48 5.36
N THR A 187 30.93 15.15 4.24
CA THR A 187 30.73 16.60 4.15
C THR A 187 29.40 17.00 3.52
N MET A 188 28.75 16.09 2.83
CA MET A 188 27.58 16.33 1.94
C MET A 188 27.92 17.18 0.71
N GLU A 189 29.20 17.38 0.41
CA GLU A 189 29.67 18.14 -0.76
C GLU A 189 29.56 17.30 -2.04
N SER A 190 29.33 17.98 -3.15
CA SER A 190 29.38 17.39 -4.49
C SER A 190 30.80 16.94 -4.86
N ARG A 191 30.95 15.71 -5.28
CA ARG A 191 32.22 15.19 -5.85
C ARG A 191 32.54 15.75 -7.25
N LYS A 192 31.63 16.52 -7.85
CA LYS A 192 31.76 17.08 -9.20
C LYS A 192 31.96 18.58 -9.21
N VAL A 193 31.44 19.26 -8.21
CA VAL A 193 31.45 20.73 -8.15
C VAL A 193 31.82 21.12 -6.74
N ASN A 194 32.98 21.71 -6.57
CA ASN A 194 33.46 22.18 -5.28
C ASN A 194 32.59 23.33 -4.74
N GLY A 195 32.36 23.36 -3.43
CA GLY A 195 31.54 24.34 -2.76
C GLY A 195 30.03 24.15 -2.95
N LEU A 196 29.60 23.05 -3.58
CA LEU A 196 28.18 22.72 -3.76
C LEU A 196 27.80 21.58 -2.81
N TYR A 197 26.90 21.85 -1.88
CA TYR A 197 26.41 20.91 -0.88
C TYR A 197 24.97 20.50 -1.13
N PHE A 198 24.62 19.26 -0.76
CA PHE A 198 23.26 18.73 -0.90
C PHE A 198 22.74 18.23 0.46
N ALA A 199 21.45 18.48 0.74
CA ALA A 199 20.81 18.04 1.97
C ALA A 199 19.31 17.72 1.75
N GLY A 200 18.75 16.83 2.55
CA GLY A 200 17.33 16.51 2.54
C GLY A 200 16.88 15.73 1.32
N GLU A 201 15.62 15.92 0.92
CA GLU A 201 14.96 15.13 -0.13
C GLU A 201 15.49 15.35 -1.56
N VAL A 202 16.35 16.35 -1.77
CA VAL A 202 17.04 16.51 -3.06
C VAL A 202 18.00 15.37 -3.36
N ILE A 203 18.47 14.68 -2.31
CA ILE A 203 19.34 13.51 -2.40
C ILE A 203 18.48 12.28 -2.76
N ASP A 204 18.97 11.40 -3.64
CA ASP A 204 18.29 10.14 -4.01
C ASP A 204 18.36 9.12 -2.85
N VAL A 205 17.67 9.47 -1.74
CA VAL A 205 17.50 8.63 -0.55
C VAL A 205 16.04 8.72 -0.12
N ASP A 206 15.38 7.58 -0.04
CA ASP A 206 14.05 7.45 0.50
C ASP A 206 13.99 6.33 1.54
N ALA A 207 13.40 6.63 2.69
CA ALA A 207 13.18 5.68 3.77
C ALA A 207 11.70 5.41 3.98
N HIS A 208 11.39 4.34 4.70
CA HIS A 208 10.02 4.01 5.07
C HIS A 208 9.39 5.13 5.91
N THR A 209 8.06 5.19 5.91
CA THR A 209 7.31 6.11 6.77
C THR A 209 7.62 5.86 8.26
N GLY A 210 7.54 6.91 9.08
CA GLY A 210 7.87 6.80 10.52
C GLY A 210 8.90 7.83 11.02
N GLY A 211 9.11 8.93 10.26
CA GLY A 211 10.02 10.01 10.63
C GLY A 211 11.45 9.84 10.12
N TYR A 212 11.80 8.71 9.51
CA TYR A 212 13.16 8.45 9.02
C TYR A 212 13.62 9.47 7.96
N ASN A 213 12.73 9.87 7.05
CA ASN A 213 13.06 10.88 6.02
C ASN A 213 13.36 12.25 6.62
N LEU A 214 12.61 12.64 7.66
CA LEU A 214 12.91 13.87 8.42
C LEU A 214 14.27 13.78 9.13
N GLN A 215 14.58 12.63 9.72
CA GLN A 215 15.88 12.41 10.37
C GLN A 215 17.03 12.50 9.35
N ILE A 216 16.88 11.94 8.17
CA ILE A 216 17.85 12.06 7.07
C ILE A 216 18.00 13.54 6.67
N ALA A 217 16.88 14.26 6.50
CA ALA A 217 16.93 15.67 6.12
C ALA A 217 17.66 16.52 7.17
N TRP A 218 17.39 16.31 8.45
CA TRP A 218 18.06 17.05 9.51
C TRP A 218 19.54 16.70 9.63
N ALA A 219 19.89 15.41 9.56
CA ALA A 219 21.29 14.96 9.68
C ALA A 219 22.13 15.47 8.50
N THR A 220 21.63 15.35 7.28
CA THR A 220 22.34 15.83 6.08
C THR A 220 22.40 17.36 6.04
N GLY A 221 21.35 18.06 6.49
CA GLY A 221 21.33 19.52 6.58
C GLY A 221 22.34 20.05 7.59
N ALA A 222 22.42 19.43 8.77
CA ALA A 222 23.41 19.80 9.80
C ALA A 222 24.84 19.59 9.31
N LEU A 223 25.11 18.44 8.69
CA LEU A 223 26.43 18.10 8.17
C LEU A 223 26.87 19.02 7.03
N ALA A 224 25.99 19.26 6.05
CA ALA A 224 26.26 20.17 4.97
C ALA A 224 26.54 21.61 5.45
N GLY A 225 25.74 22.08 6.44
CA GLY A 225 25.93 23.42 7.02
C GLY A 225 27.23 23.58 7.79
N GLN A 226 27.63 22.54 8.55
CA GLN A 226 28.94 22.55 9.23
C GLN A 226 30.09 22.59 8.23
N SER A 227 30.07 21.70 7.24
CA SER A 227 31.16 21.60 6.26
C SER A 227 31.31 22.87 5.42
N ALA A 228 30.21 23.48 4.99
CA ALA A 228 30.27 24.75 4.25
C ALA A 228 30.79 25.92 5.11
N GLY A 229 30.48 25.93 6.43
CA GLY A 229 30.96 26.96 7.35
C GLY A 229 32.44 26.81 7.71
N GLU A 230 32.98 25.59 7.73
CA GLU A 230 34.41 25.35 8.02
C GLU A 230 35.29 25.82 6.86
N GLU A 231 34.86 25.64 5.59
CA GLU A 231 35.60 26.14 4.43
C GLU A 231 35.74 27.68 4.40
N GLU A 232 34.70 28.41 4.85
CA GLU A 232 34.79 29.88 4.96
C GLU A 232 35.80 30.35 6.00
N ILE A 233 36.04 29.58 7.08
CA ILE A 233 36.98 29.92 8.15
C ILE A 233 38.43 29.67 7.71
N GLU A 234 38.70 28.64 6.94
CA GLU A 234 40.05 28.36 6.41
C GLU A 234 40.47 29.30 5.28
N ALA A 235 39.50 29.98 4.63
CA ALA A 235 39.76 30.93 3.54
C ALA A 235 40.07 32.37 4.01
N ILE A 236 40.04 32.65 5.33
CA ILE A 236 40.35 33.96 5.96
C ILE A 236 41.72 33.87 6.64
#